data_37a58898b720263feba23a1fe4250f0c
#
_entry.id   37a58898b720263feba23a1fe4250f0c
#
_cell.length_a   1.000
_cell.length_b   1.000
_cell.length_c   1.000
_cell.angle_alpha   90.00
_cell.angle_beta   90.00
_cell.angle_gamma   90.00
#
_symmetry.space_group_name_H-M   'P 1'
#
loop_
_entity.id
_entity.type
_entity.pdbx_description
1 polymer ?
#
loop_
_entity_poly.entity_id
_entity_poly.type
_entity_poly.pdbx_seq_one_letter_code
_entity_poly.pdbx_strand_id
1 'polypeptide(L)' 'MPEFLTPADVAKLLQVSVDTVCRRFGDYPGVVDLGSEETRRKRRYRLLRIPRDVFQKFLIANQVK' A
#
# COMPACT_ATOMS: atom_id res chain seq x y z
N MET A 1 -4.98 16.08 -4.42
CA MET A 1 -4.55 14.79 -3.90
C MET A 1 -4.82 13.69 -4.90
N PRO A 2 -3.87 12.81 -5.17
CA PRO A 2 -4.12 11.75 -6.14
C PRO A 2 -5.14 10.75 -5.60
N GLU A 3 -5.80 10.09 -6.52
CA GLU A 3 -6.77 9.08 -6.16
C GLU A 3 -6.10 7.81 -5.66
N PHE A 4 -4.90 7.57 -6.10
CA PHE A 4 -4.14 6.40 -5.70
C PHE A 4 -2.85 6.82 -5.06
N LEU A 5 -2.46 6.08 -4.05
CA LEU A 5 -1.19 6.33 -3.36
C LEU A 5 -0.25 5.18 -3.66
N THR A 6 1.03 5.50 -3.77
CA THR A 6 2.04 4.46 -3.92
C THR A 6 2.46 4.01 -2.52
N PRO A 7 3.11 2.84 -2.42
CA PRO A 7 3.66 2.45 -1.12
C PRO A 7 4.62 3.48 -0.55
N ALA A 8 5.39 4.15 -1.41
CA ALA A 8 6.29 5.18 -0.94
C ALA A 8 5.54 6.36 -0.34
N ASP A 9 4.41 6.73 -0.97
CA ASP A 9 3.58 7.81 -0.44
C ASP A 9 3.06 7.47 0.94
N VAL A 10 2.53 6.26 1.08
CA VAL A 10 1.97 5.83 2.35
C VAL A 10 3.06 5.73 3.41
N ALA A 11 4.22 5.22 3.02
CA ALA A 11 5.34 5.09 3.94
C ALA A 11 5.71 6.45 4.51
N LYS A 12 5.73 7.46 3.65
CA LYS A 12 6.05 8.80 4.08
C LYS A 12 5.00 9.37 5.00
N LEU A 13 3.74 9.16 4.66
CA LEU A 13 2.65 9.67 5.47
C LEU A 13 2.62 9.01 6.84
N LEU A 14 2.90 7.73 6.91
CA LEU A 14 2.85 7.00 8.16
C LEU A 14 4.20 6.93 8.86
N GLN A 15 5.25 7.42 8.20
CA GLN A 15 6.60 7.43 8.74
C GLN A 15 7.08 6.02 9.06
N VAL A 16 6.87 5.12 8.12
CA VAL A 16 7.34 3.75 8.22
C VAL A 16 8.07 3.40 6.93
N SER A 17 8.68 2.23 6.90
CA SER A 17 9.40 1.82 5.70
C SER A 17 8.42 1.36 4.63
N VAL A 18 8.87 1.42 3.37
CA VAL A 18 8.08 0.92 2.26
C VAL A 18 7.79 -0.56 2.44
N ASP A 19 8.75 -1.29 2.96
CA ASP A 19 8.58 -2.71 3.19
C ASP A 19 7.41 -2.97 4.13
N THR A 20 7.30 -2.17 5.17
CA THR A 20 6.20 -2.29 6.12
C THR A 20 4.88 -2.04 5.43
N VAL A 21 4.83 -1.03 4.56
CA VAL A 21 3.60 -0.71 3.84
C VAL A 21 3.21 -1.88 2.95
N CYS A 22 4.17 -2.46 2.24
CA CYS A 22 3.87 -3.57 1.36
C CYS A 22 3.35 -4.77 2.13
N ARG A 23 3.89 -5.01 3.30
CA ARG A 23 3.41 -6.11 4.12
C ARG A 23 2.01 -5.89 4.61
N ARG A 24 1.72 -4.67 5.04
CA ARG A 24 0.42 -4.36 5.61
C ARG A 24 -0.67 -4.30 4.56
N PHE A 25 -0.34 -3.72 3.40
CA PHE A 25 -1.34 -3.49 2.37
C PHE A 25 -1.38 -4.54 1.29
N GLY A 26 -0.42 -5.46 1.30
CA GLY A 26 -0.33 -6.44 0.24
C GLY A 26 -1.58 -7.28 0.05
N ASP A 27 -2.25 -7.61 1.15
CA ASP A 27 -3.46 -8.41 1.10
C ASP A 27 -4.69 -7.65 1.55
N TYR A 28 -4.57 -6.35 1.66
CA TYR A 28 -5.68 -5.55 2.15
C TYR A 28 -6.74 -5.41 1.06
N PRO A 29 -8.02 -5.61 1.38
CA PRO A 29 -9.05 -5.53 0.35
C PRO A 29 -9.12 -4.15 -0.26
N GLY A 30 -9.23 -4.09 -1.56
CA GLY A 30 -9.32 -2.84 -2.28
C GLY A 30 -8.01 -2.31 -2.80
N VAL A 31 -6.89 -2.86 -2.37
CA VAL A 31 -5.58 -2.46 -2.86
C VAL A 31 -5.34 -3.11 -4.21
N VAL A 32 -4.81 -2.34 -5.14
CA VAL A 32 -4.57 -2.82 -6.50
C VAL A 32 -3.11 -3.21 -6.65
N ASP A 33 -2.87 -4.38 -7.19
CA ASP A 33 -1.53 -4.88 -7.46
C ASP A 33 -1.31 -4.88 -8.96
N LEU A 34 -0.41 -4.01 -9.42
CA LEU A 34 -0.14 -3.86 -10.84
C LEU A 34 1.02 -4.71 -11.32
N GLY A 35 1.63 -5.48 -10.45
CA GLY A 35 2.78 -6.27 -10.83
C GLY A 35 2.40 -7.43 -11.72
N SER A 36 3.28 -7.71 -12.68
CA SER A 36 3.10 -8.87 -13.54
C SER A 36 3.85 -10.04 -12.95
N GLU A 37 3.61 -11.21 -13.50
CA GLU A 37 4.28 -12.41 -13.03
C GLU A 37 5.77 -12.35 -13.18
N GLU A 38 6.21 -11.84 -14.31
CA GLU A 38 7.64 -11.74 -14.54
C GLU A 38 8.26 -10.79 -13.56
N THR A 39 7.58 -9.70 -13.29
CA THR A 39 8.07 -8.73 -12.37
C THR A 39 8.16 -9.30 -10.98
N ARG A 40 7.17 -10.07 -10.60
CA ARG A 40 7.12 -10.64 -9.27
C ARG A 40 8.33 -11.51 -8.96
N ARG A 41 8.81 -12.21 -9.95
CA ARG A 41 9.91 -13.12 -9.71
C ARG A 41 11.19 -12.42 -9.39
N LYS A 42 11.37 -11.22 -9.93
CA LYS A 42 12.61 -10.53 -9.74
C LYS A 42 12.57 -9.42 -8.75
N ARG A 43 11.37 -9.03 -8.33
CA ARG A 43 11.24 -7.88 -7.50
C ARG A 43 11.01 -8.19 -6.07
N ARG A 44 11.58 -7.37 -5.23
CA ARG A 44 11.30 -7.41 -3.84
C ARG A 44 10.03 -6.67 -3.52
N TYR A 45 9.75 -5.61 -4.29
CA TYR A 45 8.62 -4.76 -4.02
C TYR A 45 7.50 -5.09 -4.95
N ARG A 46 6.30 -4.93 -4.47
CA ARG A 46 5.12 -5.12 -5.27
C ARG A 46 4.71 -3.77 -5.82
N LEU A 47 4.11 -3.76 -7.01
CA LEU A 47 3.61 -2.54 -7.61
C LEU A 47 2.20 -2.31 -7.11
N LEU A 48 2.09 -1.84 -5.90
CA LEU A 48 0.79 -1.61 -5.30
C LEU A 48 0.31 -0.21 -5.53
N ARG A 49 -1.00 -0.08 -5.65
CA ARG A 49 -1.64 1.22 -5.67
C ARG A 49 -2.77 1.17 -4.68
N ILE A 50 -2.76 2.10 -3.76
CA ILE A 50 -3.68 2.10 -2.65
C ILE A 50 -4.67 3.23 -2.86
N PRO A 51 -5.94 2.92 -3.18
CA PRO A 51 -6.93 3.97 -3.34
C PRO A 51 -7.02 4.80 -2.08
N ARG A 52 -7.23 6.10 -2.24
CA ARG A 52 -7.23 6.99 -1.11
C ARG A 52 -8.31 6.63 -0.09
N ASP A 53 -9.47 6.24 -0.55
CA ASP A 53 -10.53 5.86 0.37
C ASP A 53 -10.20 4.57 1.11
N VAL A 54 -9.49 3.66 0.47
CA VAL A 54 -9.02 2.44 1.13
C VAL A 54 -8.01 2.79 2.22
N PHE A 55 -7.12 3.72 1.92
CA PHE A 55 -6.15 4.18 2.88
C PHE A 55 -6.85 4.79 4.11
N GLN A 56 -7.88 5.57 3.86
CA GLN A 56 -8.63 6.16 4.96
C GLN A 56 -9.34 5.12 5.80
N LYS A 57 -9.90 4.12 5.16
CA LYS A 57 -10.55 3.05 5.90
C LYS A 57 -9.54 2.29 6.75
N PHE A 58 -8.35 2.09 6.21
CA PHE A 58 -7.29 1.44 6.95
C PHE A 58 -6.96 2.24 8.21
N LEU A 59 -6.84 3.55 8.06
CA LEU A 59 -6.52 4.38 9.21
C LEU A 59 -7.58 4.29 10.28
N ILE A 60 -8.83 4.33 9.87
CA ILE A 60 -9.92 4.25 10.83
C ILE A 60 -9.95 2.90 11.52
N ALA A 61 -9.77 1.84 10.75
CA ALA A 61 -9.81 0.50 11.30
C ALA A 61 -8.69 0.24 12.30
N ASN A 62 -7.57 0.93 12.14
CA ASN A 62 -6.42 0.71 13.00
C ASN A 62 -6.21 1.81 14.02
N GLN A 63 -7.20 2.64 14.17
CA GLN A 63 -7.12 3.71 15.13
C GLN A 63 -7.19 3.18 16.55
N VAL A 64 -6.30 3.68 17.36
CA VAL A 64 -6.27 3.26 18.76
C VAL A 64 -6.93 4.35 19.57
N LYS A 65 -7.86 3.92 20.40
CA LYS A 65 -8.64 4.90 21.18
C LYS A 65 -8.07 5.15 22.50
#